data_b075887257faf244d0ff759dd2c8fd0f
#
_entry.id   b075887257faf244d0ff759dd2c8fd0f
#
_cell.length_a   1.000
_cell.length_b   1.000
_cell.length_c   1.000
_cell.angle_alpha   90.00
_cell.angle_beta   90.00
_cell.angle_gamma   90.00
#
_symmetry.space_group_name_H-M   'P 1'
#
loop_
_entity.id
_entity.type
_entity.pdbx_description
1 polymer ?
#
loop_
_entity_poly.entity_id
_entity_poly.type
_entity_poly.pdbx_seq_one_letter_code
_entity_poly.pdbx_strand_id
1 'polypeptide(L)'
;MATRKPAVQAFVYVLGWADQTRRLSYVGWTNDVAARLAKHNAGKGARTTRGRAWVLLYSEQCASRRHAMSREWHLKRDRAFRRTLLQALATRSA
;
A
#
# COMPACT_ATOMS: atom_id res chain seq x y z
N MET A 1 -13.62 10.23 -33.11
CA MET A 1 -13.19 9.26 -32.11
C MET A 1 -13.84 9.53 -30.77
N ALA A 2 -14.47 8.54 -30.20
CA ALA A 2 -15.15 8.74 -28.93
C ALA A 2 -14.12 8.92 -27.81
N THR A 3 -14.31 9.97 -27.04
CA THR A 3 -13.51 10.17 -25.85
C THR A 3 -13.99 9.18 -24.80
N ARG A 4 -13.11 8.34 -24.37
CA ARG A 4 -13.43 7.39 -23.35
C ARG A 4 -13.11 8.04 -22.01
N LYS A 5 -14.06 7.95 -21.09
CA LYS A 5 -13.77 8.35 -19.72
C LYS A 5 -12.64 7.48 -19.20
N PRO A 6 -11.64 8.07 -18.54
CA PRO A 6 -10.62 7.22 -17.90
C PRO A 6 -11.28 6.33 -16.88
N ALA A 7 -10.73 5.13 -16.74
CA ALA A 7 -11.20 4.21 -15.73
C ALA A 7 -11.07 4.87 -14.36
N VAL A 8 -11.95 4.47 -13.43
CA VAL A 8 -11.83 4.96 -12.06
C VAL A 8 -10.47 4.56 -11.53
N GLN A 9 -9.73 5.56 -11.04
CA GLN A 9 -8.42 5.32 -10.46
C GLN A 9 -8.61 5.03 -8.98
N ALA A 10 -8.65 3.76 -8.65
CA ALA A 10 -8.76 3.31 -7.27
C ALA A 10 -7.84 2.11 -7.10
N PHE A 11 -6.99 2.18 -6.09
CA PHE A 11 -5.98 1.15 -5.84
C PHE A 11 -5.96 0.82 -4.35
N VAL A 12 -5.81 -0.46 -4.04
CA VAL A 12 -5.39 -0.87 -2.72
C VAL A 12 -3.88 -1.10 -2.77
N TYR A 13 -3.18 -0.78 -1.71
CA TYR A 13 -1.73 -0.92 -1.69
C TYR A 13 -1.25 -1.40 -0.32
N VAL A 14 -0.09 -2.02 -0.31
CA VAL A 14 0.58 -2.45 0.92
C VAL A 14 1.98 -1.87 0.92
N LEU A 15 2.30 -1.16 1.98
CA LEU A 15 3.64 -0.63 2.23
C LEU A 15 4.35 -1.53 3.22
N GLY A 16 5.65 -1.57 3.13
CA GLY A 16 6.47 -2.32 4.08
C GLY A 16 7.61 -1.49 4.62
N TRP A 17 8.00 -1.80 5.84
CA TRP A 17 9.14 -1.20 6.51
C TRP A 17 9.78 -2.24 7.40
N ALA A 18 11.10 -2.24 7.45
CA ALA A 18 11.82 -3.20 8.29
C ALA A 18 13.07 -2.55 8.87
N ASP A 19 13.41 -2.94 10.07
CA ASP A 19 14.71 -2.68 10.66
C ASP A 19 15.29 -4.01 11.15
N GLN A 20 16.28 -3.97 12.01
CA GLN A 20 16.94 -5.19 12.49
C GLN A 20 16.06 -6.04 13.38
N THR A 21 15.03 -5.46 13.98
CA THR A 21 14.20 -6.14 14.97
C THR A 21 12.75 -6.35 14.54
N ARG A 22 12.23 -5.54 13.63
CA ARG A 22 10.81 -5.54 13.29
C ARG A 22 10.56 -5.39 11.82
N ARG A 23 9.41 -5.89 11.39
CA ARG A 23 8.86 -5.65 10.06
C ARG A 23 7.44 -5.18 10.25
N LEU A 24 7.09 -4.12 9.55
CA LEU A 24 5.76 -3.53 9.66
C LEU A 24 5.14 -3.42 8.27
N SER A 25 3.84 -3.59 8.20
CA SER A 25 3.10 -3.37 6.97
C SER A 25 2.00 -2.34 7.22
N TYR A 26 1.64 -1.63 6.17
CA TYR A 26 0.53 -0.70 6.19
C TYR A 26 -0.31 -0.93 4.95
N VAL A 27 -1.62 -1.04 5.14
CA VAL A 27 -2.57 -1.24 4.04
C VAL A 27 -3.44 -0.01 3.91
N GLY A 28 -3.60 0.47 2.69
CA GLY A 28 -4.46 1.61 2.42
C GLY A 28 -5.05 1.54 1.03
N TRP A 29 -5.91 2.49 0.71
CA TRP A 29 -6.37 2.65 -0.65
C TRP A 29 -6.21 4.11 -1.07
N THR A 30 -6.08 4.32 -2.37
CA THR A 30 -5.85 5.67 -2.90
C THR A 30 -6.22 5.72 -4.37
N ASN A 31 -6.35 6.91 -4.89
CA ASN A 31 -6.48 7.10 -6.33
C ASN A 31 -5.13 7.35 -7.01
N ASP A 32 -4.05 7.46 -6.24
CA ASP A 32 -2.72 7.72 -6.79
C ASP A 32 -1.68 7.13 -5.84
N VAL A 33 -1.17 5.94 -6.19
CA VAL A 33 -0.25 5.21 -5.33
C VAL A 33 1.06 5.96 -5.12
N ALA A 34 1.63 6.50 -6.20
CA ALA A 34 2.92 7.18 -6.10
C ALA A 34 2.83 8.42 -5.21
N ALA A 35 1.76 9.21 -5.39
CA ALA A 35 1.57 10.40 -4.57
C ALA A 35 1.33 10.04 -3.11
N ARG A 36 0.57 8.98 -2.86
CA ARG A 36 0.29 8.55 -1.49
C ARG A 36 1.55 8.02 -0.80
N LEU A 37 2.37 7.25 -1.52
CA LEU A 37 3.63 6.78 -0.98
C LEU A 37 4.53 7.96 -0.60
N ALA A 38 4.61 8.96 -1.47
CA ALA A 38 5.38 10.17 -1.17
C ALA A 38 4.88 10.87 0.08
N LYS A 39 3.56 10.94 0.27
CA LYS A 39 2.98 11.53 1.48
C LYS A 39 3.35 10.75 2.73
N HIS A 40 3.27 9.43 2.68
CA HIS A 40 3.66 8.61 3.83
C HIS A 40 5.12 8.86 4.20
N ASN A 41 5.99 8.89 3.20
CA ASN A 41 7.43 9.07 3.44
C ASN A 41 7.79 10.49 3.85
N ALA A 42 6.93 11.47 3.55
CA ALA A 42 7.09 12.84 4.00
C ALA A 42 6.51 13.09 5.40
N GLY A 43 5.95 12.05 6.03
CA GLY A 43 5.32 12.18 7.34
C GLY A 43 3.96 12.83 7.30
N LYS A 44 3.34 12.92 6.13
CA LYS A 44 2.04 13.56 5.94
C LYS A 44 0.92 12.57 5.61
N GLY A 45 1.21 11.29 5.70
CA GLY A 45 0.21 10.25 5.51
C GLY A 45 -0.50 9.92 6.82
N ALA A 46 -0.75 8.62 7.05
CA ALA A 46 -1.39 8.18 8.27
C ALA A 46 -0.44 8.42 9.47
N ARG A 47 -1.05 8.62 10.62
CA ARG A 47 -0.26 8.82 11.84
C ARG A 47 0.70 7.67 12.09
N THR A 48 0.27 6.44 11.83
CA THR A 48 1.09 5.25 12.09
C THR A 48 2.26 5.10 11.14
N THR A 49 2.28 5.83 10.03
CA THR A 49 3.37 5.72 9.06
C THR A 49 4.44 6.79 9.21
N ARG A 50 4.26 7.73 10.15
CA ARG A 50 5.20 8.83 10.34
C ARG A 50 6.54 8.33 10.83
N GLY A 51 7.60 8.97 10.37
CA GLY A 51 8.95 8.72 10.86
C GLY A 51 9.62 7.49 10.31
N ARG A 52 9.06 6.88 9.27
CA ARG A 52 9.63 5.70 8.63
C ARG A 52 9.70 5.87 7.13
N ALA A 53 10.72 5.26 6.52
CA ALA A 53 10.85 5.24 5.07
C ALA A 53 10.18 3.96 4.55
N TRP A 54 8.99 4.11 3.99
CA TRP A 54 8.19 2.99 3.52
C TRP A 54 8.51 2.66 2.06
N VAL A 55 8.42 1.38 1.72
CA VAL A 55 8.51 0.94 0.34
C VAL A 55 7.19 0.30 -0.07
N LEU A 56 6.86 0.44 -1.34
CA LEU A 56 5.66 -0.18 -1.89
C LEU A 56 5.93 -1.66 -2.12
N LEU A 57 5.15 -2.52 -1.49
CA LEU A 57 5.28 -3.96 -1.64
C LEU A 57 4.27 -4.54 -2.61
N TYR A 58 3.10 -3.91 -2.73
CA TYR A 58 2.01 -4.47 -3.52
C TYR A 58 1.00 -3.37 -3.84
N SER A 59 0.46 -3.40 -5.04
CA SER A 59 -0.68 -2.56 -5.37
C SER A 59 -1.58 -3.31 -6.33
N GLU A 60 -2.86 -2.97 -6.28
CA GLU A 60 -3.88 -3.63 -7.08
C GLU A 60 -4.88 -2.59 -7.51
N GLN A 61 -5.12 -2.49 -8.82
CA GLN A 61 -6.16 -1.60 -9.33
C GLN A 61 -7.52 -2.23 -9.09
N CYS A 62 -8.45 -1.43 -8.63
CA CYS A 62 -9.80 -1.87 -8.33
C CYS A 62 -10.80 -1.18 -9.24
N ALA A 63 -11.97 -1.81 -9.42
CA ALA A 63 -12.98 -1.32 -10.34
C ALA A 63 -13.64 -0.02 -9.85
N SER A 64 -13.60 0.24 -8.54
CA SER A 64 -14.26 1.40 -7.96
C SER A 64 -13.62 1.70 -6.61
N ARG A 65 -13.95 2.87 -6.06
CA ARG A 65 -13.54 3.21 -4.68
C ARG A 65 -14.09 2.19 -3.69
N ARG A 66 -15.34 1.81 -3.85
CA ARG A 66 -15.98 0.84 -2.97
C ARG A 66 -15.24 -0.49 -3.01
N HIS A 67 -14.84 -0.93 -4.19
CA HIS A 67 -14.07 -2.16 -4.34
C HIS A 67 -12.70 -2.02 -3.65
N ALA A 68 -12.03 -0.88 -3.82
CA ALA A 68 -10.74 -0.65 -3.17
C ALA A 68 -10.87 -0.68 -1.65
N MET A 69 -11.92 -0.06 -1.11
CA MET A 69 -12.17 -0.07 0.32
C MET A 69 -12.44 -1.48 0.84
N SER A 70 -13.16 -2.28 0.07
CA SER A 70 -13.41 -3.68 0.42
C SER A 70 -12.12 -4.48 0.43
N ARG A 71 -11.27 -4.29 -0.60
CA ARG A 71 -9.98 -4.96 -0.65
C ARG A 71 -9.08 -4.55 0.50
N GLU A 72 -9.09 -3.27 0.86
CA GLU A 72 -8.35 -2.79 2.01
C GLU A 72 -8.77 -3.52 3.28
N TRP A 73 -10.07 -3.65 3.49
CA TRP A 73 -10.61 -4.35 4.65
C TRP A 73 -10.10 -5.79 4.70
N HIS A 74 -10.13 -6.50 3.57
CA HIS A 74 -9.68 -7.88 3.50
C HIS A 74 -8.17 -8.01 3.70
N LEU A 75 -7.39 -7.13 3.05
CA LEU A 75 -5.93 -7.21 3.16
C LEU A 75 -5.42 -6.88 4.56
N LYS A 76 -6.10 -6.00 5.27
CA LYS A 76 -5.76 -5.72 6.66
C LYS A 76 -5.88 -6.96 7.54
N ARG A 77 -6.74 -7.89 7.17
CA ARG A 77 -6.98 -9.11 7.91
C ARG A 77 -6.20 -10.30 7.38
N ASP A 78 -5.59 -10.15 6.22
CA ASP A 78 -4.85 -11.23 5.58
C ASP A 78 -3.38 -11.18 6.02
N ARG A 79 -3.13 -11.65 7.21
CA ARG A 79 -1.79 -11.64 7.80
C ARG A 79 -0.81 -12.47 6.99
N ALA A 80 -1.25 -13.62 6.48
CA ALA A 80 -0.38 -14.52 5.75
C ALA A 80 0.16 -13.87 4.48
N PHE A 81 -0.71 -13.20 3.72
CA PHE A 81 -0.30 -12.51 2.52
C PHE A 81 0.68 -11.37 2.83
N ARG A 82 0.38 -10.56 3.85
CA ARG A 82 1.26 -9.46 4.22
C ARG A 82 2.62 -9.97 4.71
N ARG A 83 2.64 -11.08 5.42
CA ARG A 83 3.88 -11.70 5.86
C ARG A 83 4.74 -12.13 4.68
N THR A 84 4.12 -12.71 3.65
CA THR A 84 4.82 -13.10 2.44
C THR A 84 5.49 -11.89 1.77
N LEU A 85 4.77 -10.77 1.70
CA LEU A 85 5.33 -9.56 1.14
C LEU A 85 6.50 -9.03 1.97
N LEU A 86 6.38 -9.08 3.28
CA LEU A 86 7.43 -8.60 4.18
C LEU A 86 8.68 -9.48 4.13
N GLN A 87 8.52 -10.77 3.88
CA GLN A 87 9.66 -11.67 3.72
C GLN A 87 10.51 -11.26 2.52
N ALA A 88 9.88 -10.86 1.42
CA ALA A 88 10.61 -10.37 0.26
C ALA A 88 11.41 -9.12 0.60
N LEU A 89 10.84 -8.21 1.40
CA LEU A 89 11.54 -7.02 1.83
C LEU A 89 12.76 -7.37 2.69
N ALA A 90 12.60 -8.28 3.62
CA ALA A 90 13.69 -8.70 4.49
C ALA A 90 14.84 -9.33 3.69
N THR A 91 14.50 -10.15 2.71
CA THR A 91 15.49 -10.78 1.85
C THR A 91 16.30 -9.73 1.07
N ARG A 92 15.62 -8.70 0.60
CA ARG A 92 16.28 -7.62 -0.14
C ARG A 92 17.19 -6.78 0.74
N SER A 93 16.89 -6.73 2.04
CA SER A 93 17.66 -5.93 2.99
C SER A 93 18.91 -6.66 3.50
N ALA A 94 18.98 -7.95 3.28
CA ALA A 94 20.08 -8.77 3.79
C ALA A 94 21.40 -8.60 2.97
#